data_164228a05d6c480cee7b88a612643526
#
_entry.id   164228a05d6c480cee7b88a612643526
#
_cell.length_a   1.000
_cell.length_b   1.000
_cell.length_c   1.000
_cell.angle_alpha   90.00
_cell.angle_beta   90.00
_cell.angle_gamma   90.00
#
_symmetry.space_group_name_H-M   'P 1'
#
loop_
_entity.id
_entity.type
_entity.pdbx_description
1 polymer ?
#
loop_
_entity_poly.entity_id
_entity_poly.type
_entity_poly.pdbx_seq_one_letter_code
_entity_poly.pdbx_strand_id
1 'polypeptide(L)'
;MKIFKEILSKNKEKYIQDLEDLIRLSKYSTNSVQDYLSDKFTSLNCINDDFNYDPKSIDLVEEFANDLKQGSSQERAIVARHKGESVGKSLILFSHPDTEKHVHDDGWNHDPFEPKIINKKLHGWGIADDLAGVAMMYQCLDLIKKSGTLLKGDLILVSAPSKNHARGIASVLYKGYTAESALYLHPAESGNGLEDIKAFTPGQIVFTLEFTGQKPDTNEPAHTAMSHLGHNPMLDALEVIGELKEYENDRISKIHHPLLDHIVGRSTNLLFSFFEYGNSEAMDKVHDNCKLGCALSIIPGEKLEDIMNEIQERVDSVIHKNEWMKKQRPELIWVSGVSSASTEPTSPIYQITDKIIKTYGTKAKINPLHTSSDIRNPIVQKGIPTVGFGPICGNLTMCNESNEWVDLEDYFRTLCVTTEIVATFCNEKKD
;
A
#
# COMPACT_ATOMS: atom_id res chain seq x y z
N MET A 1 14.51 -26.13 8.34
CA MET A 1 15.41 -25.20 9.07
C MET A 1 16.88 -25.38 8.73
N LYS A 2 17.58 -26.42 9.17
CA LYS A 2 19.05 -26.53 9.04
C LYS A 2 19.53 -26.52 7.58
N ILE A 3 18.83 -27.24 6.70
CA ILE A 3 19.20 -27.37 5.28
C ILE A 3 19.14 -26.06 4.51
N PHE A 4 18.11 -25.22 4.71
CA PHE A 4 18.00 -23.93 4.02
C PHE A 4 19.12 -22.96 4.47
N LYS A 5 19.44 -22.93 5.77
CA LYS A 5 20.55 -22.13 6.29
C LYS A 5 21.91 -22.55 5.73
N GLU A 6 22.14 -23.87 5.58
CA GLU A 6 23.38 -24.41 5.01
C GLU A 6 23.52 -24.07 3.52
N ILE A 7 22.43 -24.18 2.75
CA ILE A 7 22.44 -23.82 1.33
C ILE A 7 22.58 -22.31 1.16
N LEU A 8 21.84 -21.54 1.95
CA LEU A 8 21.93 -20.08 1.95
C LEU A 8 23.36 -19.61 2.20
N SER A 9 24.04 -20.17 3.21
CA SER A 9 25.41 -19.76 3.55
C SER A 9 26.39 -19.91 2.37
N LYS A 10 26.17 -20.86 1.48
CA LYS A 10 26.97 -21.09 0.27
C LYS A 10 26.59 -20.20 -0.92
N ASN A 11 25.44 -19.52 -0.86
CA ASN A 11 24.91 -18.71 -1.95
C ASN A 11 24.77 -17.22 -1.61
N LYS A 12 25.24 -16.79 -0.42
CA LYS A 12 25.06 -15.39 0.04
C LYS A 12 25.57 -14.36 -0.95
N GLU A 13 26.79 -14.55 -1.45
CA GLU A 13 27.41 -13.61 -2.41
C GLU A 13 26.58 -13.47 -3.69
N LYS A 14 26.09 -14.61 -4.23
CA LYS A 14 25.21 -14.60 -5.40
C LYS A 14 23.92 -13.83 -5.11
N TYR A 15 23.32 -14.04 -3.96
CA TYR A 15 22.06 -13.38 -3.59
C TYR A 15 22.23 -11.89 -3.30
N ILE A 16 23.39 -11.47 -2.78
CA ILE A 16 23.75 -10.05 -2.68
C ILE A 16 23.91 -9.45 -4.08
N GLN A 17 24.59 -10.13 -4.99
CA GLN A 17 24.75 -9.69 -6.37
C GLN A 17 23.40 -9.51 -7.07
N ASP A 18 22.46 -10.42 -6.85
CA ASP A 18 21.10 -10.32 -7.37
C ASP A 18 20.40 -9.02 -6.88
N LEU A 19 20.54 -8.65 -5.60
CA LEU A 19 20.00 -7.39 -5.05
C LEU A 19 20.68 -6.17 -5.67
N GLU A 20 22.00 -6.21 -5.82
CA GLU A 20 22.77 -5.13 -6.43
C GLU A 20 22.38 -4.92 -7.91
N ASP A 21 22.16 -6.00 -8.65
CA ASP A 21 21.75 -5.96 -10.05
C ASP A 21 20.36 -5.32 -10.20
N LEU A 22 19.41 -5.65 -9.29
CA LEU A 22 18.08 -5.04 -9.29
C LEU A 22 18.13 -3.53 -9.04
N ILE A 23 18.97 -3.07 -8.09
CA ILE A 23 19.18 -1.62 -7.86
C ILE A 23 19.72 -0.95 -9.13
N ARG A 24 20.73 -1.52 -9.79
CA ARG A 24 21.28 -0.94 -11.03
C ARG A 24 20.26 -0.91 -12.16
N LEU A 25 19.43 -1.97 -12.29
CA LEU A 25 18.43 -2.08 -13.34
C LEU A 25 17.26 -1.12 -13.13
N SER A 26 16.89 -0.81 -11.87
CA SER A 26 15.80 0.11 -11.56
C SER A 26 16.06 1.54 -12.06
N LYS A 27 17.34 1.93 -12.23
CA LYS A 27 17.75 3.19 -12.85
C LYS A 27 17.19 3.38 -14.27
N TYR A 28 17.09 2.31 -15.03
CA TYR A 28 16.68 2.36 -16.44
C TYR A 28 15.15 2.34 -16.58
N SER A 29 14.51 1.37 -15.99
CA SER A 29 13.05 1.24 -16.00
C SER A 29 12.58 0.04 -15.18
N THR A 30 11.32 0.06 -14.79
CA THR A 30 10.62 -1.11 -14.21
C THR A 30 10.67 -2.32 -15.16
N ASN A 31 10.58 -2.09 -16.49
CA ASN A 31 10.69 -3.17 -17.48
C ASN A 31 12.06 -3.86 -17.48
N SER A 32 13.15 -3.14 -17.20
CA SER A 32 14.48 -3.75 -17.06
C SER A 32 14.56 -4.70 -15.86
N VAL A 33 13.89 -4.35 -14.76
CA VAL A 33 13.73 -5.24 -13.60
C VAL A 33 12.89 -6.45 -13.97
N GLN A 34 11.79 -6.26 -14.71
CA GLN A 34 10.90 -7.35 -15.14
C GLN A 34 11.61 -8.31 -16.11
N ASP A 35 12.42 -7.83 -17.04
CA ASP A 35 13.21 -8.70 -17.93
C ASP A 35 14.16 -9.60 -17.13
N TYR A 36 14.88 -9.03 -16.18
CA TYR A 36 15.75 -9.78 -15.28
C TYR A 36 14.98 -10.86 -14.49
N LEU A 37 13.81 -10.53 -13.99
CA LEU A 37 12.96 -11.48 -13.26
C LEU A 37 12.44 -12.60 -14.15
N SER A 38 12.01 -12.29 -15.38
CA SER A 38 11.55 -13.28 -16.33
C SER A 38 12.63 -14.33 -16.60
N ASP A 39 13.89 -13.88 -16.76
CA ASP A 39 15.05 -14.77 -16.94
C ASP A 39 15.30 -15.62 -15.69
N LYS A 40 15.23 -15.03 -14.49
CA LYS A 40 15.39 -15.78 -13.24
C LYS A 40 14.31 -16.85 -13.08
N PHE A 41 13.04 -16.51 -13.31
CA PHE A 41 11.93 -17.47 -13.22
C PHE A 41 12.05 -18.60 -14.26
N THR A 42 12.47 -18.25 -15.49
CA THR A 42 12.72 -19.24 -16.54
C THR A 42 13.86 -20.18 -16.14
N SER A 43 14.95 -19.68 -15.59
CA SER A 43 16.08 -20.48 -15.09
C SER A 43 15.70 -21.43 -13.95
N LEU A 44 14.64 -21.10 -13.23
CA LEU A 44 14.04 -21.92 -12.18
C LEU A 44 12.94 -22.87 -12.71
N ASN A 45 12.81 -23.02 -14.03
CA ASN A 45 11.81 -23.86 -14.69
C ASN A 45 10.36 -23.52 -14.26
N CYS A 46 10.06 -22.24 -14.08
CA CYS A 46 8.69 -21.77 -13.91
C CYS A 46 7.99 -21.65 -15.27
N ILE A 47 6.68 -21.75 -15.26
CA ILE A 47 5.82 -21.41 -16.41
C ILE A 47 5.48 -19.93 -16.25
N ASN A 48 6.04 -19.11 -17.12
CA ASN A 48 5.84 -17.65 -17.08
C ASN A 48 4.64 -17.25 -17.94
N ASP A 49 3.81 -16.35 -17.37
CA ASP A 49 2.79 -15.57 -18.06
C ASP A 49 3.17 -14.10 -17.92
N ASP A 50 3.58 -13.49 -19.01
CA ASP A 50 4.06 -12.11 -19.11
C ASP A 50 3.04 -11.30 -19.89
N PHE A 51 2.43 -10.28 -19.28
CA PHE A 51 1.33 -9.56 -19.89
C PHE A 51 1.31 -8.08 -19.49
N ASN A 52 0.74 -7.26 -20.39
CA ASN A 52 0.46 -5.87 -20.10
C ASN A 52 -0.99 -5.71 -19.59
N TYR A 53 -1.19 -4.73 -18.73
CA TYR A 53 -2.50 -4.34 -18.23
C TYR A 53 -2.60 -2.81 -18.13
N ASP A 54 -3.81 -2.29 -18.28
CA ASP A 54 -4.12 -0.89 -18.01
C ASP A 54 -4.70 -0.80 -16.57
N PRO A 55 -4.01 -0.12 -15.63
CA PRO A 55 -4.52 0.04 -14.28
C PRO A 55 -5.93 0.65 -14.19
N LYS A 56 -6.31 1.48 -15.18
CA LYS A 56 -7.63 2.12 -15.25
C LYS A 56 -8.75 1.16 -15.63
N SER A 57 -8.39 0.04 -16.29
CA SER A 57 -9.37 -0.97 -16.72
C SER A 57 -9.64 -2.03 -15.64
N ILE A 58 -8.96 -1.97 -14.51
CA ILE A 58 -9.13 -2.93 -13.41
C ILE A 58 -10.26 -2.44 -12.50
N ASP A 59 -11.41 -3.09 -12.61
CA ASP A 59 -12.55 -2.86 -11.72
C ASP A 59 -12.30 -3.52 -10.37
N LEU A 60 -12.25 -2.73 -9.31
CA LEU A 60 -12.01 -3.19 -7.94
C LEU A 60 -13.27 -3.03 -7.09
N VAL A 61 -13.60 -4.07 -6.34
CA VAL A 61 -14.64 -4.02 -5.31
C VAL A 61 -14.13 -3.17 -4.15
N GLU A 62 -15.00 -2.31 -3.60
CA GLU A 62 -14.68 -1.46 -2.45
C GLU A 62 -13.40 -0.61 -2.66
N GLU A 63 -13.23 -0.09 -3.87
CA GLU A 63 -12.15 0.84 -4.20
C GLU A 63 -12.54 1.73 -5.39
N PHE A 64 -12.23 3.02 -5.31
CA PHE A 64 -12.33 3.94 -6.43
C PHE A 64 -11.20 4.97 -6.36
N ALA A 65 -10.80 5.49 -7.52
CA ALA A 65 -9.90 6.63 -7.64
C ALA A 65 -10.31 7.42 -8.89
N ASN A 66 -10.82 8.61 -8.69
CA ASN A 66 -11.21 9.49 -9.80
C ASN A 66 -9.98 10.07 -10.52
N ASP A 67 -8.83 10.08 -9.84
CA ASP A 67 -7.55 10.56 -10.35
C ASP A 67 -6.50 9.44 -10.32
N LEU A 68 -6.74 8.35 -11.05
CA LEU A 68 -5.62 7.51 -11.44
C LEU A 68 -4.68 8.39 -12.26
N LYS A 69 -3.57 8.81 -11.62
CA LYS A 69 -2.60 9.75 -12.18
C LYS A 69 -2.37 9.42 -13.64
N GLN A 70 -2.52 10.41 -14.51
CA GLN A 70 -2.24 10.34 -15.93
C GLN A 70 -0.76 10.00 -16.10
N GLY A 71 -0.45 8.70 -16.14
CA GLY A 71 0.89 8.16 -16.25
C GLY A 71 0.96 7.17 -17.40
N SER A 72 1.46 6.01 -17.24
CA SER A 72 1.52 5.03 -18.30
C SER A 72 0.13 4.46 -18.59
N SER A 73 -0.19 4.30 -19.85
CA SER A 73 -1.41 3.62 -20.29
C SER A 73 -1.31 2.09 -20.15
N GLN A 74 -0.10 1.56 -19.95
CA GLN A 74 0.15 0.12 -19.86
C GLN A 74 1.27 -0.19 -18.88
N GLU A 75 0.99 -1.07 -17.94
CA GLU A 75 1.96 -1.65 -17.02
C GLU A 75 2.18 -3.13 -17.35
N ARG A 76 3.35 -3.67 -17.03
CA ARG A 76 3.72 -5.06 -17.32
C ARG A 76 3.79 -5.87 -16.04
N ALA A 77 3.03 -6.96 -15.95
CA ALA A 77 3.08 -7.93 -14.87
C ALA A 77 3.66 -9.25 -15.32
N ILE A 78 4.38 -9.93 -14.43
CA ILE A 78 4.89 -11.28 -14.65
C ILE A 78 4.33 -12.19 -13.56
N VAL A 79 3.73 -13.30 -13.98
CA VAL A 79 3.29 -14.39 -13.12
C VAL A 79 4.10 -15.63 -13.48
N ALA A 80 4.88 -16.12 -12.53
CA ALA A 80 5.69 -17.33 -12.71
C ALA A 80 5.15 -18.44 -11.83
N ARG A 81 4.69 -19.54 -12.43
CA ARG A 81 4.12 -20.68 -11.72
C ARG A 81 5.13 -21.81 -11.63
N HIS A 82 5.48 -22.20 -10.41
CA HIS A 82 6.11 -23.47 -10.11
C HIS A 82 5.01 -24.48 -9.77
N LYS A 83 4.84 -25.47 -10.63
CA LYS A 83 3.81 -26.50 -10.46
C LYS A 83 4.17 -27.45 -9.33
N GLY A 84 3.24 -27.69 -8.42
CA GLY A 84 3.39 -28.69 -7.37
C GLY A 84 3.35 -30.14 -7.90
N GLU A 85 3.98 -31.03 -7.17
CA GLU A 85 4.13 -32.46 -7.55
C GLU A 85 2.89 -33.27 -7.24
N SER A 86 1.97 -32.76 -6.40
CA SER A 86 0.75 -33.50 -5.98
C SER A 86 -0.32 -32.59 -5.45
N VAL A 87 -1.27 -33.08 -4.67
CA VAL A 87 -2.32 -32.27 -4.04
C VAL A 87 -1.80 -31.61 -2.75
N GLY A 88 -1.62 -30.30 -2.79
CA GLY A 88 -1.26 -29.46 -1.65
C GLY A 88 -1.88 -28.09 -1.80
N LYS A 89 -1.79 -27.24 -0.76
CA LYS A 89 -2.30 -25.87 -0.81
C LYS A 89 -1.43 -25.01 -1.73
N SER A 90 -2.05 -24.20 -2.58
CA SER A 90 -1.33 -23.24 -3.42
C SER A 90 -1.09 -21.93 -2.69
N LEU A 91 0.01 -21.26 -3.02
CA LEU A 91 0.43 -20.00 -2.41
C LEU A 91 0.86 -18.99 -3.48
N ILE A 92 0.37 -17.77 -3.37
CA ILE A 92 0.90 -16.62 -4.11
C ILE A 92 1.98 -15.94 -3.25
N LEU A 93 3.18 -15.76 -3.80
CA LEU A 93 4.15 -14.75 -3.31
C LEU A 93 4.11 -13.56 -4.26
N PHE A 94 4.00 -12.34 -3.72
CA PHE A 94 3.97 -11.16 -4.55
C PHE A 94 4.78 -10.00 -3.96
N SER A 95 5.26 -9.15 -4.84
CA SER A 95 6.04 -7.96 -4.58
C SER A 95 5.95 -7.04 -5.79
N HIS A 96 6.31 -5.76 -5.68
CA HIS A 96 6.26 -4.83 -6.79
C HIS A 96 7.66 -4.40 -7.25
N PRO A 97 7.92 -4.42 -8.58
CA PRO A 97 9.25 -4.12 -9.12
C PRO A 97 9.50 -2.61 -9.33
N ASP A 98 8.45 -1.79 -9.24
CA ASP A 98 8.52 -0.34 -9.40
C ASP A 98 8.93 0.34 -8.09
N THR A 99 9.73 1.38 -8.20
CA THR A 99 10.24 2.19 -7.10
C THR A 99 9.69 3.61 -7.19
N GLU A 100 9.93 4.43 -6.18
CA GLU A 100 9.60 5.85 -6.27
C GLU A 100 10.29 6.49 -7.47
N LYS A 101 9.66 7.54 -8.02
CA LYS A 101 10.25 8.29 -9.12
C LYS A 101 11.46 9.07 -8.62
N HIS A 102 12.62 8.73 -9.16
CA HIS A 102 13.84 9.48 -8.88
C HIS A 102 13.75 10.88 -9.52
N VAL A 103 13.96 11.92 -8.70
CA VAL A 103 13.90 13.32 -9.14
C VAL A 103 15.27 13.98 -9.05
N HIS A 104 16.00 13.74 -7.95
CA HIS A 104 17.33 14.28 -7.70
C HIS A 104 18.05 13.46 -6.61
N ASP A 105 19.37 13.63 -6.51
CA ASP A 105 20.23 12.89 -5.57
C ASP A 105 20.45 13.62 -4.22
N ASP A 106 19.65 14.61 -3.92
CA ASP A 106 19.79 15.41 -2.70
C ASP A 106 19.71 14.53 -1.44
N GLY A 107 20.69 14.68 -0.58
CA GLY A 107 20.78 13.90 0.66
C GLY A 107 21.39 12.50 0.55
N TRP A 108 21.68 12.00 -0.67
CA TRP A 108 22.37 10.74 -0.83
C TRP A 108 23.90 10.91 -0.66
N ASN A 109 24.52 9.99 0.08
CA ASN A 109 25.96 9.98 0.31
C ASN A 109 26.76 9.33 -0.85
N HIS A 110 26.06 8.76 -1.83
CA HIS A 110 26.61 8.09 -3.01
C HIS A 110 25.53 8.04 -4.11
N ASP A 111 25.90 7.68 -5.34
CA ASP A 111 24.90 7.43 -6.40
C ASP A 111 23.89 6.37 -5.90
N PRO A 112 22.59 6.70 -5.81
CA PRO A 112 21.55 5.81 -5.29
C PRO A 112 21.38 4.52 -6.11
N PHE A 113 21.82 4.50 -7.36
CA PHE A 113 21.77 3.33 -8.25
C PHE A 113 23.08 2.53 -8.30
N GLU A 114 24.12 2.99 -7.58
CA GLU A 114 25.33 2.20 -7.34
C GLU A 114 25.30 1.64 -5.93
N PRO A 115 24.87 0.37 -5.76
CA PRO A 115 24.66 -0.23 -4.46
C PRO A 115 25.93 -0.23 -3.61
N LYS A 116 25.79 0.04 -2.32
CA LYS A 116 26.90 0.00 -1.36
C LYS A 116 26.55 -0.77 -0.11
N ILE A 117 27.47 -1.62 0.32
CA ILE A 117 27.36 -2.29 1.61
C ILE A 117 28.15 -1.49 2.65
N ILE A 118 27.43 -0.93 3.63
CA ILE A 118 28.02 -0.18 4.76
C ILE A 118 27.46 -0.77 6.04
N ASN A 119 28.34 -1.24 6.93
CA ASN A 119 27.95 -1.82 8.22
C ASN A 119 26.88 -2.94 8.10
N LYS A 120 27.06 -3.86 7.13
CA LYS A 120 26.15 -4.98 6.82
C LYS A 120 24.79 -4.55 6.25
N LYS A 121 24.59 -3.28 5.94
CA LYS A 121 23.42 -2.76 5.27
C LYS A 121 23.72 -2.55 3.79
N LEU A 122 22.85 -3.04 2.94
CA LEU A 122 22.88 -2.76 1.51
C LEU A 122 22.06 -1.50 1.25
N HIS A 123 22.73 -0.48 0.76
CA HIS A 123 22.13 0.80 0.38
C HIS A 123 21.88 0.87 -1.11
N GLY A 124 20.73 1.42 -1.51
CA GLY A 124 20.39 1.67 -2.90
C GLY A 124 18.95 2.11 -3.05
N TRP A 125 18.64 2.72 -4.19
CA TRP A 125 17.30 3.22 -4.52
C TRP A 125 16.30 2.07 -4.60
N GLY A 126 15.19 2.18 -3.84
CA GLY A 126 14.09 1.23 -3.85
C GLY A 126 14.44 -0.17 -3.32
N ILE A 127 15.59 -0.32 -2.63
CA ILE A 127 16.00 -1.64 -2.13
C ILE A 127 15.05 -2.20 -1.07
N ALA A 128 14.52 -1.35 -0.20
CA ALA A 128 13.55 -1.75 0.81
C ALA A 128 12.12 -1.78 0.24
N ASP A 129 11.81 -0.88 -0.66
CA ASP A 129 10.47 -0.68 -1.20
C ASP A 129 10.49 -0.70 -2.75
N ASP A 130 10.51 -1.90 -3.46
CA ASP A 130 10.36 -3.23 -2.86
C ASP A 130 11.28 -4.27 -3.53
N LEU A 131 12.47 -3.84 -4.03
CA LEU A 131 13.39 -4.72 -4.78
C LEU A 131 13.90 -5.89 -3.94
N ALA A 132 13.99 -5.75 -2.61
CA ALA A 132 14.35 -6.85 -1.72
C ALA A 132 13.26 -7.93 -1.69
N GLY A 133 11.98 -7.54 -1.66
CA GLY A 133 10.86 -8.48 -1.78
C GLY A 133 10.83 -9.19 -3.13
N VAL A 134 11.08 -8.42 -4.21
CA VAL A 134 11.22 -8.96 -5.57
C VAL A 134 12.31 -10.03 -5.65
N ALA A 135 13.50 -9.76 -5.10
CA ALA A 135 14.60 -10.73 -5.06
C ALA A 135 14.23 -11.97 -4.24
N MET A 136 13.58 -11.75 -3.10
CA MET A 136 13.22 -12.81 -2.17
C MET A 136 12.30 -13.86 -2.79
N MET A 137 11.42 -13.48 -3.71
CA MET A 137 10.52 -14.42 -4.41
C MET A 137 11.29 -15.53 -5.11
N TYR A 138 12.22 -15.19 -6.02
CA TYR A 138 12.93 -16.21 -6.79
C TYR A 138 14.06 -16.87 -5.99
N GLN A 139 14.69 -16.17 -5.05
CA GLN A 139 15.69 -16.75 -4.17
C GLN A 139 15.09 -17.78 -3.21
N CYS A 140 13.84 -17.57 -2.75
CA CYS A 140 13.08 -18.57 -2.00
C CYS A 140 12.91 -19.86 -2.81
N LEU A 141 12.46 -19.77 -4.05
CA LEU A 141 12.30 -20.93 -4.92
C LEU A 141 13.66 -21.59 -5.26
N ASP A 142 14.73 -20.80 -5.47
CA ASP A 142 16.09 -21.33 -5.69
C ASP A 142 16.57 -22.15 -4.49
N LEU A 143 16.32 -21.68 -3.25
CA LEU A 143 16.63 -22.43 -2.02
C LEU A 143 15.82 -23.72 -1.91
N ILE A 144 14.53 -23.69 -2.21
CA ILE A 144 13.67 -24.89 -2.20
C ILE A 144 14.22 -25.92 -3.17
N LYS A 145 14.50 -25.53 -4.41
CA LYS A 145 15.05 -26.44 -5.43
C LYS A 145 16.40 -27.01 -5.06
N LYS A 146 17.32 -26.19 -4.58
CA LYS A 146 18.65 -26.63 -4.15
C LYS A 146 18.61 -27.55 -2.94
N SER A 147 17.59 -27.45 -2.11
CA SER A 147 17.41 -28.34 -0.96
C SER A 147 16.86 -29.70 -1.32
N GLY A 148 16.37 -29.89 -2.54
CA GLY A 148 15.62 -31.06 -2.96
C GLY A 148 14.22 -31.17 -2.34
N THR A 149 13.73 -30.12 -1.69
CA THR A 149 12.37 -30.10 -1.13
C THR A 149 11.35 -30.03 -2.27
N LEU A 150 10.43 -30.97 -2.30
CA LEU A 150 9.32 -30.98 -3.23
C LEU A 150 8.13 -30.25 -2.62
N LEU A 151 7.49 -29.38 -3.41
CA LEU A 151 6.23 -28.74 -3.05
C LEU A 151 5.08 -29.59 -3.59
N LYS A 152 4.06 -29.86 -2.76
CA LYS A 152 2.85 -30.59 -3.20
C LYS A 152 1.92 -29.65 -3.97
N GLY A 153 1.64 -28.46 -3.43
CA GLY A 153 0.82 -27.44 -4.06
C GLY A 153 1.63 -26.48 -4.93
N ASP A 154 0.93 -25.72 -5.74
CA ASP A 154 1.54 -24.73 -6.65
C ASP A 154 2.09 -23.53 -5.89
N LEU A 155 3.25 -23.04 -6.32
CA LEU A 155 3.78 -21.76 -5.92
C LEU A 155 3.68 -20.79 -7.09
N ILE A 156 3.00 -19.65 -6.87
CA ILE A 156 2.76 -18.61 -7.87
C ILE A 156 3.54 -17.37 -7.44
N LEU A 157 4.52 -16.97 -8.22
CA LEU A 157 5.37 -15.81 -7.97
C LEU A 157 4.86 -14.66 -8.84
N VAL A 158 4.55 -13.50 -8.23
CA VAL A 158 3.95 -12.36 -8.92
C VAL A 158 4.81 -11.12 -8.75
N SER A 159 5.29 -10.59 -9.87
CA SER A 159 5.91 -9.28 -9.95
C SER A 159 5.03 -8.36 -10.80
N ALA A 160 4.42 -7.36 -10.16
CA ALA A 160 3.53 -6.43 -10.84
C ALA A 160 3.66 -5.02 -10.24
N PRO A 161 3.88 -3.98 -11.08
CA PRO A 161 3.97 -2.60 -10.64
C PRO A 161 2.75 -2.19 -9.82
N SER A 162 2.95 -1.51 -8.70
CA SER A 162 1.88 -1.15 -7.77
C SER A 162 2.02 0.27 -7.19
N LYS A 163 3.22 0.83 -7.17
CA LYS A 163 3.58 2.05 -6.47
C LYS A 163 2.67 3.26 -6.79
N ASN A 164 2.34 3.45 -8.05
CA ASN A 164 1.58 4.62 -8.49
C ASN A 164 0.06 4.46 -8.40
N HIS A 165 -0.45 3.22 -8.30
CA HIS A 165 -1.88 2.96 -8.47
C HIS A 165 -2.41 1.82 -7.63
N ALA A 166 -1.56 1.10 -6.88
CA ALA A 166 -1.91 -0.03 -6.00
C ALA A 166 -2.76 -1.13 -6.70
N ARG A 167 -2.54 -1.34 -8.01
CA ARG A 167 -3.30 -2.32 -8.81
C ARG A 167 -2.46 -3.49 -9.33
N GLY A 168 -1.20 -3.60 -8.89
CA GLY A 168 -0.29 -4.63 -9.36
C GLY A 168 -0.85 -6.04 -9.17
N ILE A 169 -0.95 -6.49 -7.92
CA ILE A 169 -1.51 -7.82 -7.61
C ILE A 169 -2.98 -7.93 -8.03
N ALA A 170 -3.74 -6.84 -7.97
CA ALA A 170 -5.14 -6.82 -8.39
C ALA A 170 -5.31 -7.20 -9.89
N SER A 171 -4.41 -6.73 -10.76
CA SER A 171 -4.44 -7.07 -12.20
C SER A 171 -4.28 -8.58 -12.44
N VAL A 172 -3.44 -9.21 -11.64
CA VAL A 172 -3.20 -10.66 -11.70
C VAL A 172 -4.42 -11.44 -11.23
N LEU A 173 -5.06 -10.98 -10.14
CA LEU A 173 -6.31 -11.56 -9.63
C LEU A 173 -7.48 -11.34 -10.60
N TYR A 174 -7.53 -10.20 -11.27
CA TYR A 174 -8.52 -9.87 -12.30
C TYR A 174 -8.37 -10.78 -13.53
N LYS A 175 -7.13 -11.11 -13.90
CA LYS A 175 -6.82 -12.08 -14.97
C LYS A 175 -7.23 -13.53 -14.61
N GLY A 176 -7.56 -13.80 -13.34
CA GLY A 176 -8.09 -15.09 -12.90
C GLY A 176 -7.12 -15.95 -12.07
N TYR A 177 -5.95 -15.45 -11.73
CA TYR A 177 -5.04 -16.16 -10.82
C TYR A 177 -5.60 -16.15 -9.39
N THR A 178 -5.56 -17.32 -8.74
CA THR A 178 -6.00 -17.52 -7.36
C THR A 178 -5.13 -18.53 -6.64
N ALA A 179 -5.13 -18.50 -5.32
CA ALA A 179 -4.49 -19.52 -4.45
C ALA A 179 -5.23 -19.63 -3.12
N GLU A 180 -4.91 -20.61 -2.30
CA GLU A 180 -5.49 -20.76 -0.96
C GLU A 180 -5.04 -19.66 0.00
N SER A 181 -3.86 -19.05 -0.23
CA SER A 181 -3.38 -17.89 0.52
C SER A 181 -2.35 -17.09 -0.28
N ALA A 182 -2.01 -15.90 0.21
CA ALA A 182 -0.97 -15.08 -0.37
C ALA A 182 0.01 -14.52 0.68
N LEU A 183 1.23 -14.25 0.25
CA LEU A 183 2.31 -13.64 1.02
C LEU A 183 2.83 -12.41 0.29
N TYR A 184 2.73 -11.25 0.92
CA TYR A 184 3.30 -10.01 0.43
C TYR A 184 4.71 -9.83 0.99
N LEU A 185 5.71 -9.92 0.13
CA LEU A 185 7.12 -9.80 0.53
C LEU A 185 7.55 -8.32 0.51
N HIS A 186 7.07 -7.57 1.47
CA HIS A 186 7.30 -6.15 1.60
C HIS A 186 7.53 -5.81 3.07
N PRO A 187 8.62 -5.11 3.43
CA PRO A 187 8.90 -4.75 4.81
C PRO A 187 7.80 -3.87 5.40
N ALA A 188 7.64 -3.92 6.70
CA ALA A 188 6.85 -2.92 7.41
C ALA A 188 7.63 -1.59 7.40
N GLU A 189 6.94 -0.48 7.18
CA GLU A 189 7.53 0.87 7.19
C GLU A 189 8.08 1.25 8.56
N SER A 190 7.68 0.53 9.61
CA SER A 190 8.28 0.62 10.95
C SER A 190 9.77 0.29 10.98
N GLY A 191 10.28 -0.43 9.98
CA GLY A 191 11.67 -0.90 9.94
C GLY A 191 11.99 -2.05 10.89
N ASN A 192 11.00 -2.65 11.57
CA ASN A 192 11.21 -3.68 12.60
C ASN A 192 11.35 -5.12 12.05
N GLY A 193 11.36 -5.27 10.72
CA GLY A 193 11.52 -6.58 10.08
C GLY A 193 10.43 -7.56 10.50
N LEU A 194 10.82 -8.80 10.82
CA LEU A 194 9.90 -9.88 11.20
C LEU A 194 9.13 -9.67 12.54
N GLU A 195 9.42 -8.60 13.28
CA GLU A 195 8.60 -8.27 14.46
C GLU A 195 7.22 -7.74 14.07
N ASP A 196 7.09 -7.17 12.88
CA ASP A 196 5.85 -6.61 12.37
C ASP A 196 5.31 -7.42 11.19
N ILE A 197 4.14 -8.04 11.39
CA ILE A 197 3.39 -8.73 10.33
C ILE A 197 2.29 -7.79 9.83
N LYS A 198 2.21 -7.62 8.51
CA LYS A 198 1.09 -6.99 7.82
C LYS A 198 -0.02 -8.03 7.66
N ALA A 199 -0.98 -8.03 8.55
CA ALA A 199 -2.19 -8.84 8.48
C ALA A 199 -3.47 -8.01 8.67
N PHE A 200 -3.29 -6.69 8.74
CA PHE A 200 -4.32 -5.70 8.90
C PHE A 200 -3.90 -4.43 8.14
N THR A 201 -4.83 -3.79 7.46
CA THR A 201 -4.65 -2.46 6.85
C THR A 201 -5.93 -1.65 7.01
N PRO A 202 -5.87 -0.43 7.58
CA PRO A 202 -7.00 0.47 7.55
C PRO A 202 -7.26 0.92 6.13
N GLY A 203 -8.51 1.23 5.83
CA GLY A 203 -8.91 1.89 4.60
C GLY A 203 -8.99 3.41 4.78
N GLN A 204 -9.31 4.10 3.69
CA GLN A 204 -9.41 5.55 3.68
C GLN A 204 -10.37 6.02 2.60
N ILE A 205 -11.13 7.08 2.91
CA ILE A 205 -11.88 7.86 1.91
C ILE A 205 -11.32 9.28 1.90
N VAL A 206 -11.02 9.79 0.71
CA VAL A 206 -10.57 11.17 0.47
C VAL A 206 -11.64 11.90 -0.32
N PHE A 207 -12.01 13.09 0.13
CA PHE A 207 -13.00 13.92 -0.54
C PHE A 207 -12.69 15.40 -0.41
N THR A 208 -13.26 16.20 -1.31
CA THR A 208 -13.21 17.65 -1.24
C THR A 208 -14.61 18.25 -1.25
N LEU A 209 -14.73 19.42 -0.66
CA LEU A 209 -15.92 20.25 -0.71
C LEU A 209 -15.55 21.59 -1.32
N GLU A 210 -16.31 22.02 -2.34
CA GLU A 210 -16.13 23.29 -3.01
C GLU A 210 -17.34 24.19 -2.72
N PHE A 211 -17.07 25.36 -2.15
CA PHE A 211 -18.07 26.33 -1.74
C PHE A 211 -18.00 27.56 -2.63
N THR A 212 -19.15 28.01 -3.13
CA THR A 212 -19.26 29.22 -3.93
C THR A 212 -19.91 30.32 -3.13
N GLY A 213 -19.22 31.44 -3.01
CA GLY A 213 -19.73 32.67 -2.43
C GLY A 213 -20.20 33.65 -3.48
N GLN A 214 -20.27 34.92 -3.10
CA GLN A 214 -20.64 36.00 -4.00
C GLN A 214 -19.87 37.27 -3.65
N LYS A 215 -19.25 37.90 -4.66
CA LYS A 215 -18.73 39.26 -4.52
C LYS A 215 -19.87 40.29 -4.50
N PRO A 216 -19.71 41.42 -3.80
CA PRO A 216 -20.65 42.53 -3.91
C PRO A 216 -20.87 42.94 -5.36
N ASP A 217 -22.14 43.12 -5.75
CA ASP A 217 -22.52 43.62 -7.07
C ASP A 217 -22.32 45.15 -7.07
N THR A 218 -21.13 45.63 -7.48
CA THR A 218 -20.72 47.02 -7.47
C THR A 218 -19.63 47.27 -8.50
N ASN A 219 -19.57 48.50 -9.02
CA ASN A 219 -18.49 48.95 -9.87
C ASN A 219 -17.23 49.41 -9.05
N GLU A 220 -17.38 49.50 -7.75
CA GLU A 220 -16.25 49.76 -6.84
C GLU A 220 -15.50 48.46 -6.53
N PRO A 221 -14.20 48.50 -6.15
CA PRO A 221 -13.50 47.32 -5.71
C PRO A 221 -14.21 46.65 -4.53
N ALA A 222 -14.50 45.36 -4.63
CA ALA A 222 -15.16 44.57 -3.57
C ALA A 222 -14.23 44.44 -2.35
N HIS A 223 -14.38 45.35 -1.38
CA HIS A 223 -13.52 45.42 -0.19
C HIS A 223 -14.34 45.35 1.12
N THR A 224 -13.65 45.37 2.25
CA THR A 224 -14.19 45.15 3.60
C THR A 224 -15.45 45.96 3.89
N ALA A 225 -15.53 47.23 3.48
CA ALA A 225 -16.68 48.11 3.76
C ALA A 225 -18.00 47.59 3.11
N MET A 226 -17.92 46.78 2.07
CA MET A 226 -19.05 46.23 1.33
C MET A 226 -19.21 44.72 1.52
N SER A 227 -18.48 44.09 2.45
CA SER A 227 -18.48 42.66 2.66
C SER A 227 -19.87 42.08 2.96
N HIS A 228 -20.76 42.88 3.59
CA HIS A 228 -22.15 42.48 3.88
C HIS A 228 -23.06 42.42 2.65
N LEU A 229 -22.63 42.98 1.51
CA LEU A 229 -23.34 42.88 0.22
C LEU A 229 -22.95 41.62 -0.59
N GLY A 230 -21.91 40.96 -0.16
CA GLY A 230 -21.47 39.67 -0.71
C GLY A 230 -21.80 38.50 0.20
N HIS A 231 -21.32 37.33 -0.18
CA HIS A 231 -21.39 36.14 0.65
C HIS A 231 -20.00 35.48 0.75
N ASN A 232 -19.54 35.25 1.98
CA ASN A 232 -18.23 34.68 2.23
C ASN A 232 -18.31 33.15 2.38
N PRO A 233 -17.83 32.36 1.39
CA PRO A 233 -17.95 30.91 1.41
C PRO A 233 -17.08 30.21 2.47
N MET A 234 -16.10 30.92 3.03
CA MET A 234 -15.31 30.39 4.16
C MET A 234 -16.20 30.17 5.39
N LEU A 235 -17.21 31.01 5.61
CA LEU A 235 -18.12 30.82 6.75
C LEU A 235 -18.99 29.58 6.57
N ASP A 236 -19.44 29.30 5.35
CA ASP A 236 -20.17 28.05 5.03
C ASP A 236 -19.29 26.83 5.25
N ALA A 237 -18.01 26.90 4.82
CA ALA A 237 -17.05 25.82 5.05
C ALA A 237 -16.81 25.55 6.55
N LEU A 238 -16.76 26.60 7.38
CA LEU A 238 -16.63 26.47 8.83
C LEU A 238 -17.87 25.79 9.48
N GLU A 239 -19.08 26.08 8.99
CA GLU A 239 -20.29 25.37 9.45
C GLU A 239 -20.23 23.88 9.14
N VAL A 240 -19.80 23.52 7.91
CA VAL A 240 -19.62 22.12 7.49
C VAL A 240 -18.49 21.45 8.28
N ILE A 241 -17.36 22.11 8.52
CA ILE A 241 -16.28 21.61 9.39
C ILE A 241 -16.81 21.31 10.79
N GLY A 242 -17.65 22.19 11.35
CA GLY A 242 -18.30 21.97 12.65
C GLY A 242 -19.09 20.66 12.68
N GLU A 243 -19.97 20.41 11.71
CA GLU A 243 -20.77 19.19 11.62
C GLU A 243 -19.89 17.95 11.38
N LEU A 244 -18.89 18.05 10.52
CA LEU A 244 -17.96 16.93 10.28
C LEU A 244 -17.11 16.60 11.51
N LYS A 245 -16.83 17.58 12.39
CA LYS A 245 -16.20 17.31 13.70
C LYS A 245 -17.13 16.58 14.66
N GLU A 246 -18.41 16.92 14.67
CA GLU A 246 -19.42 16.15 15.43
C GLU A 246 -19.57 14.72 14.87
N TYR A 247 -19.55 14.56 13.56
CA TYR A 247 -19.53 13.24 12.93
C TYR A 247 -18.29 12.43 13.35
N GLU A 248 -17.10 13.03 13.39
CA GLU A 248 -15.89 12.37 13.90
C GLU A 248 -16.09 11.93 15.36
N ASN A 249 -16.64 12.80 16.23
CA ASN A 249 -16.91 12.50 17.64
C ASN A 249 -17.88 11.31 17.77
N ASP A 250 -18.95 11.30 16.97
CA ASP A 250 -19.90 10.21 16.92
C ASP A 250 -19.23 8.88 16.53
N ARG A 251 -18.37 8.92 15.51
CA ARG A 251 -17.60 7.74 15.06
C ARG A 251 -16.64 7.26 16.13
N ILE A 252 -15.88 8.15 16.77
CA ILE A 252 -14.95 7.81 17.87
C ILE A 252 -15.67 7.08 18.99
N SER A 253 -16.93 7.45 19.27
CA SER A 253 -17.73 6.82 20.33
C SER A 253 -18.34 5.46 19.97
N LYS A 254 -18.44 5.13 18.67
CA LYS A 254 -19.16 3.95 18.16
C LYS A 254 -18.27 2.95 17.45
N ILE A 255 -17.21 3.43 16.79
CA ILE A 255 -16.34 2.63 15.92
C ILE A 255 -15.11 2.21 16.71
N HIS A 256 -15.04 0.91 17.02
CA HIS A 256 -13.96 0.33 17.81
C HIS A 256 -13.38 -0.90 17.13
N HIS A 257 -12.05 -0.93 17.00
CA HIS A 257 -11.30 -2.11 16.62
C HIS A 257 -10.19 -2.35 17.64
N PRO A 258 -10.16 -3.50 18.34
CA PRO A 258 -9.27 -3.72 19.49
C PRO A 258 -7.79 -3.46 19.20
N LEU A 259 -7.33 -3.82 17.98
CA LEU A 259 -5.95 -3.61 17.59
C LEU A 259 -5.60 -2.13 17.44
N LEU A 260 -6.47 -1.33 16.79
CA LEU A 260 -6.26 0.11 16.58
C LEU A 260 -6.40 0.87 17.91
N ASP A 261 -7.41 0.57 18.70
CA ASP A 261 -7.60 1.21 20.00
C ASP A 261 -6.39 0.96 20.92
N HIS A 262 -5.81 -0.24 20.87
CA HIS A 262 -4.63 -0.58 21.68
C HIS A 262 -3.34 0.10 21.18
N ILE A 263 -3.11 0.16 19.87
CA ILE A 263 -1.83 0.61 19.30
C ILE A 263 -1.85 2.11 18.97
N VAL A 264 -2.98 2.61 18.45
CA VAL A 264 -3.13 3.99 17.98
C VAL A 264 -3.88 4.86 18.98
N GLY A 265 -4.68 4.24 19.85
CA GLY A 265 -5.51 4.92 20.85
C GLY A 265 -6.94 5.20 20.38
N ARG A 266 -7.24 5.04 19.08
CA ARG A 266 -8.59 5.11 18.50
C ARG A 266 -8.65 4.50 17.12
N SER A 267 -9.84 4.06 16.71
CA SER A 267 -10.04 3.27 15.49
C SER A 267 -10.36 4.08 14.24
N THR A 268 -10.77 5.36 14.40
CA THR A 268 -11.17 6.21 13.28
C THR A 268 -10.68 7.63 13.47
N ASN A 269 -10.33 8.30 12.38
CA ASN A 269 -9.82 9.68 12.35
C ASN A 269 -10.36 10.40 11.13
N LEU A 270 -10.79 11.65 11.31
CA LEU A 270 -11.10 12.56 10.23
C LEU A 270 -10.03 13.67 10.18
N LEU A 271 -9.30 13.73 9.09
CA LEU A 271 -8.27 14.72 8.84
C LEU A 271 -8.82 15.82 7.93
N PHE A 272 -8.72 17.07 8.36
CA PHE A 272 -8.86 18.23 7.49
C PHE A 272 -7.46 18.62 7.01
N SER A 273 -7.11 18.22 5.79
CA SER A 273 -5.72 18.28 5.29
C SER A 273 -5.45 19.45 4.37
N PHE A 274 -6.51 20.07 3.82
CA PHE A 274 -6.38 21.11 2.83
C PHE A 274 -7.49 22.14 3.00
N PHE A 275 -7.12 23.43 2.98
CA PHE A 275 -8.06 24.55 3.01
C PHE A 275 -7.54 25.68 2.13
N GLU A 276 -8.27 26.00 1.09
CA GLU A 276 -7.91 27.08 0.17
C GLU A 276 -9.00 28.14 0.19
N TYR A 277 -8.65 29.34 0.60
CA TYR A 277 -9.52 30.51 0.60
C TYR A 277 -8.71 31.80 0.55
N GLY A 278 -9.12 32.71 -0.32
CA GLY A 278 -8.58 34.06 -0.36
C GLY A 278 -7.18 34.18 -0.97
N ASN A 279 -6.60 35.33 -0.76
CA ASN A 279 -5.25 35.68 -1.18
C ASN A 279 -4.60 36.59 -0.12
N SER A 280 -3.42 36.22 0.36
CA SER A 280 -2.67 36.97 1.36
C SER A 280 -2.29 38.39 0.93
N GLU A 281 -2.23 38.64 -0.39
CA GLU A 281 -1.96 39.99 -0.95
C GLU A 281 -3.23 40.84 -1.12
N ALA A 282 -4.41 40.28 -0.84
CA ALA A 282 -5.71 40.92 -1.01
C ALA A 282 -6.66 40.64 0.17
N MET A 283 -6.15 40.73 1.41
CA MET A 283 -6.89 40.40 2.64
C MET A 283 -8.07 41.35 2.91
N ASP A 284 -8.11 42.53 2.26
CA ASP A 284 -9.21 43.48 2.33
C ASP A 284 -10.31 43.23 1.29
N LYS A 285 -10.19 42.22 0.44
CA LYS A 285 -11.14 41.89 -0.64
C LYS A 285 -12.07 40.73 -0.26
N VAL A 286 -13.26 40.74 -0.86
CA VAL A 286 -14.21 39.64 -0.78
C VAL A 286 -13.85 38.56 -1.82
N HIS A 287 -13.60 37.35 -1.36
CA HIS A 287 -13.34 36.19 -2.19
C HIS A 287 -14.60 35.31 -2.28
N ASP A 288 -14.80 34.67 -3.42
CA ASP A 288 -16.03 33.95 -3.76
C ASP A 288 -15.87 32.44 -3.94
N ASN A 289 -14.69 31.91 -3.65
CA ASN A 289 -14.44 30.47 -3.71
C ASN A 289 -13.72 30.01 -2.44
N CYS A 290 -14.10 28.82 -1.95
CA CYS A 290 -13.43 28.16 -0.84
C CYS A 290 -13.42 26.65 -1.13
N LYS A 291 -12.27 26.00 -0.88
CA LYS A 291 -12.12 24.56 -1.06
C LYS A 291 -11.57 23.92 0.21
N LEU A 292 -12.21 22.83 0.63
CA LEU A 292 -11.86 22.03 1.80
C LEU A 292 -11.51 20.60 1.35
N GLY A 293 -10.39 20.07 1.79
CA GLY A 293 -9.99 18.66 1.57
C GLY A 293 -9.95 17.87 2.87
N CYS A 294 -10.54 16.67 2.83
CA CYS A 294 -10.70 15.80 3.98
C CYS A 294 -10.27 14.37 3.66
N ALA A 295 -9.83 13.67 4.69
CA ALA A 295 -9.58 12.23 4.63
C ALA A 295 -10.13 11.55 5.89
N LEU A 296 -10.92 10.48 5.72
CA LEU A 296 -11.49 9.67 6.80
C LEU A 296 -10.88 8.27 6.78
N SER A 297 -10.35 7.81 7.92
CA SER A 297 -9.90 6.43 8.06
C SER A 297 -11.08 5.50 8.40
N ILE A 298 -11.07 4.30 7.81
CA ILE A 298 -12.10 3.27 7.96
C ILE A 298 -11.50 1.95 8.40
N ILE A 299 -12.28 1.11 9.05
CA ILE A 299 -11.85 -0.18 9.62
C ILE A 299 -12.47 -1.36 8.87
N PRO A 300 -11.97 -2.60 9.03
CA PRO A 300 -12.60 -3.79 8.49
C PRO A 300 -14.06 -3.94 8.89
N GLY A 301 -14.91 -4.25 7.92
CA GLY A 301 -16.36 -4.38 8.09
C GLY A 301 -17.16 -3.14 7.71
N GLU A 302 -16.53 -1.98 7.54
CA GLU A 302 -17.17 -0.79 7.00
C GLU A 302 -17.12 -0.82 5.46
N LYS A 303 -18.22 -0.41 4.81
CA LYS A 303 -18.30 -0.28 3.36
C LYS A 303 -18.14 1.17 2.93
N LEU A 304 -17.44 1.38 1.83
CA LEU A 304 -17.21 2.73 1.30
C LEU A 304 -18.52 3.47 1.03
N GLU A 305 -19.49 2.78 0.42
CA GLU A 305 -20.80 3.37 0.07
C GLU A 305 -21.55 3.85 1.32
N ASP A 306 -21.58 3.07 2.39
CA ASP A 306 -22.27 3.43 3.63
C ASP A 306 -21.64 4.70 4.24
N ILE A 307 -20.31 4.76 4.29
CA ILE A 307 -19.57 5.92 4.81
C ILE A 307 -19.76 7.17 3.93
N MET A 308 -19.77 6.99 2.62
CA MET A 308 -20.02 8.09 1.68
C MET A 308 -21.44 8.67 1.88
N ASN A 309 -22.44 7.80 2.11
CA ASN A 309 -23.81 8.22 2.40
C ASN A 309 -23.89 8.97 3.74
N GLU A 310 -23.23 8.46 4.80
CA GLU A 310 -23.19 9.14 6.10
C GLU A 310 -22.59 10.54 5.99
N ILE A 311 -21.45 10.70 5.29
CA ILE A 311 -20.81 12.00 5.07
C ILE A 311 -21.75 12.93 4.29
N GLN A 312 -22.39 12.42 3.22
CA GLN A 312 -23.33 13.19 2.43
C GLN A 312 -24.50 13.69 3.28
N GLU A 313 -25.09 12.82 4.13
CA GLU A 313 -26.19 13.18 5.02
C GLU A 313 -25.80 14.28 6.02
N ARG A 314 -24.56 14.21 6.57
CA ARG A 314 -24.04 15.24 7.46
C ARG A 314 -23.90 16.59 6.77
N VAL A 315 -23.31 16.60 5.58
CA VAL A 315 -23.18 17.82 4.76
C VAL A 315 -24.56 18.38 4.42
N ASP A 316 -25.51 17.54 4.02
CA ASP A 316 -26.86 17.93 3.69
C ASP A 316 -27.61 18.52 4.88
N SER A 317 -27.36 18.03 6.09
CA SER A 317 -27.96 18.56 7.31
C SER A 317 -27.60 20.03 7.56
N VAL A 318 -26.37 20.44 7.18
CA VAL A 318 -25.91 21.83 7.26
C VAL A 318 -26.54 22.65 6.15
N ILE A 319 -26.53 22.13 4.92
CA ILE A 319 -27.13 22.82 3.74
C ILE A 319 -28.58 23.16 4.03
N HIS A 320 -29.36 22.25 4.61
CA HIS A 320 -30.77 22.48 4.94
C HIS A 320 -31.00 23.57 5.99
N LYS A 321 -30.02 23.97 6.76
CA LYS A 321 -30.11 25.02 7.77
C LYS A 321 -29.59 26.38 7.26
N ASN A 322 -28.82 26.41 6.17
CA ASN A 322 -28.18 27.59 5.62
C ASN A 322 -28.87 28.06 4.33
N GLU A 323 -29.44 29.25 4.34
CA GLU A 323 -30.23 29.78 3.23
C GLU A 323 -29.40 30.05 1.96
N TRP A 324 -28.11 30.34 2.12
CA TRP A 324 -27.20 30.50 0.99
C TRP A 324 -26.87 29.15 0.36
N MET A 325 -26.43 28.17 1.16
CA MET A 325 -26.09 26.85 0.69
C MET A 325 -27.27 26.08 0.05
N LYS A 326 -28.52 26.40 0.42
CA LYS A 326 -29.70 25.91 -0.31
C LYS A 326 -29.74 26.37 -1.76
N LYS A 327 -29.28 27.60 -2.03
CA LYS A 327 -29.28 28.21 -3.37
C LYS A 327 -28.01 27.89 -4.15
N GLN A 328 -26.88 27.91 -3.46
CA GLN A 328 -25.54 27.64 -3.96
C GLN A 328 -24.98 26.44 -3.21
N ARG A 329 -25.48 25.25 -3.60
CA ARG A 329 -25.12 24.01 -2.94
C ARG A 329 -23.64 23.74 -3.10
N PRO A 330 -22.89 23.49 -2.00
CA PRO A 330 -21.51 23.04 -2.09
C PRO A 330 -21.38 21.73 -2.89
N GLU A 331 -20.34 21.61 -3.69
CA GLU A 331 -20.04 20.41 -4.43
C GLU A 331 -19.19 19.48 -3.57
N LEU A 332 -19.68 18.26 -3.27
CA LEU A 332 -18.94 17.20 -2.61
C LEU A 332 -18.35 16.28 -3.68
N ILE A 333 -17.02 16.23 -3.75
CA ILE A 333 -16.28 15.48 -4.75
C ILE A 333 -15.51 14.36 -4.07
N TRP A 334 -15.83 13.12 -4.42
CA TRP A 334 -15.11 11.94 -3.96
C TRP A 334 -13.83 11.78 -4.78
N VAL A 335 -12.67 11.88 -4.13
CA VAL A 335 -11.35 11.83 -4.80
C VAL A 335 -10.87 10.39 -4.92
N SER A 336 -10.83 9.68 -3.80
CA SER A 336 -10.45 8.26 -3.77
C SER A 336 -11.03 7.57 -2.54
N GLY A 337 -11.23 6.26 -2.67
CA GLY A 337 -11.62 5.40 -1.57
C GLY A 337 -10.96 4.05 -1.70
N VAL A 338 -10.39 3.56 -0.61
CA VAL A 338 -9.84 2.20 -0.50
C VAL A 338 -10.38 1.54 0.75
N SER A 339 -10.87 0.31 0.61
CA SER A 339 -11.35 -0.46 1.75
C SER A 339 -10.23 -0.83 2.71
N SER A 340 -10.60 -1.11 3.93
CA SER A 340 -9.76 -1.81 4.90
C SER A 340 -9.79 -3.32 4.65
N ALA A 341 -8.81 -4.03 5.18
CA ALA A 341 -8.76 -5.49 5.12
C ALA A 341 -8.05 -6.09 6.34
N SER A 342 -8.42 -7.30 6.69
CA SER A 342 -7.73 -8.07 7.74
C SER A 342 -7.68 -9.56 7.39
N THR A 343 -6.59 -10.20 7.76
CA THR A 343 -6.47 -11.66 7.81
C THR A 343 -6.58 -12.11 9.25
N GLU A 344 -7.54 -12.98 9.51
CA GLU A 344 -7.79 -13.49 10.85
C GLU A 344 -6.57 -14.25 11.38
N PRO A 345 -6.19 -14.09 12.67
CA PRO A 345 -5.09 -14.85 13.28
C PRO A 345 -5.32 -16.38 13.29
N THR A 346 -6.56 -16.83 13.07
CA THR A 346 -6.91 -18.23 12.94
C THR A 346 -6.65 -18.82 11.57
N SER A 347 -6.36 -17.97 10.56
CA SER A 347 -6.08 -18.45 9.20
C SER A 347 -4.78 -19.26 9.15
N PRO A 348 -4.74 -20.32 8.34
CA PRO A 348 -3.55 -21.20 8.25
C PRO A 348 -2.27 -20.44 7.91
N ILE A 349 -2.34 -19.49 6.99
CA ILE A 349 -1.16 -18.70 6.58
C ILE A 349 -0.62 -17.85 7.72
N TYR A 350 -1.50 -17.23 8.53
CA TYR A 350 -1.06 -16.45 9.69
C TYR A 350 -0.43 -17.36 10.75
N GLN A 351 -1.09 -18.49 11.08
CA GLN A 351 -0.60 -19.43 12.10
C GLN A 351 0.75 -20.03 11.73
N ILE A 352 0.94 -20.42 10.47
CA ILE A 352 2.22 -20.94 9.99
C ILE A 352 3.30 -19.84 10.06
N THR A 353 2.98 -18.64 9.59
CA THR A 353 3.90 -17.50 9.62
C THR A 353 4.35 -17.19 11.04
N ASP A 354 3.42 -16.97 11.96
CA ASP A 354 3.71 -16.69 13.37
C ASP A 354 4.52 -17.80 14.05
N LYS A 355 4.14 -19.06 13.82
CA LYS A 355 4.85 -20.22 14.35
C LYS A 355 6.30 -20.26 13.84
N ILE A 356 6.51 -20.09 12.55
CA ILE A 356 7.87 -20.14 11.97
C ILE A 356 8.71 -18.96 12.45
N ILE A 357 8.20 -17.74 12.45
CA ILE A 357 8.91 -16.57 12.97
C ILE A 357 9.35 -16.79 14.42
N LYS A 358 8.51 -17.37 15.26
CA LYS A 358 8.87 -17.74 16.64
C LYS A 358 10.04 -18.70 16.73
N THR A 359 10.18 -19.64 15.78
CA THR A 359 11.34 -20.56 15.77
C THR A 359 12.66 -19.87 15.45
N TYR A 360 12.62 -18.67 14.89
CA TYR A 360 13.77 -17.79 14.65
C TYR A 360 14.02 -16.78 15.77
N GLY A 361 13.34 -16.94 16.92
CA GLY A 361 13.55 -16.14 18.13
C GLY A 361 12.87 -14.78 18.11
N THR A 362 11.95 -14.54 17.19
CA THR A 362 11.18 -13.28 17.11
C THR A 362 9.73 -13.52 17.57
N LYS A 363 9.20 -12.57 18.32
CA LYS A 363 7.77 -12.51 18.67
C LYS A 363 7.12 -11.47 17.77
N ALA A 364 6.45 -11.96 16.76
CA ALA A 364 5.74 -11.08 15.83
C ALA A 364 4.44 -10.53 16.43
N LYS A 365 4.05 -9.35 15.96
CA LYS A 365 2.78 -8.69 16.24
C LYS A 365 2.19 -8.18 14.91
N ILE A 366 0.87 -7.98 14.86
CA ILE A 366 0.24 -7.33 13.72
C ILE A 366 0.53 -5.84 13.80
N ASN A 367 1.06 -5.27 12.70
CA ASN A 367 1.21 -3.83 12.55
C ASN A 367 0.00 -3.27 11.80
N PRO A 368 -0.86 -2.43 12.44
CA PRO A 368 -2.04 -1.87 11.82
C PRO A 368 -1.80 -0.49 11.18
N LEU A 369 -0.58 0.02 11.17
CA LEU A 369 -0.28 1.40 10.79
C LEU A 369 -0.12 1.62 9.28
N HIS A 370 0.09 0.55 8.52
CA HIS A 370 0.23 0.63 7.06
C HIS A 370 -1.14 0.75 6.40
N THR A 371 -1.53 1.96 6.05
CA THR A 371 -2.78 2.25 5.32
C THR A 371 -2.65 1.86 3.85
N SER A 372 -3.73 1.34 3.27
CA SER A 372 -3.81 1.01 1.84
C SER A 372 -2.78 -0.03 1.35
N SER A 373 -2.31 -0.92 2.23
CA SER A 373 -1.38 -1.99 1.88
C SER A 373 -1.97 -2.94 0.83
N ASP A 374 -1.14 -3.40 -0.09
CA ASP A 374 -1.53 -4.34 -1.15
C ASP A 374 -2.03 -5.70 -0.66
N ILE A 375 -1.84 -6.04 0.64
CA ILE A 375 -2.50 -7.21 1.25
C ILE A 375 -4.02 -7.17 1.09
N ARG A 376 -4.63 -5.96 0.99
CA ARG A 376 -6.08 -5.81 0.83
C ARG A 376 -6.60 -6.39 -0.46
N ASN A 377 -5.81 -6.31 -1.54
CA ASN A 377 -6.27 -6.74 -2.85
C ASN A 377 -6.64 -8.24 -2.90
N PRO A 378 -5.79 -9.19 -2.50
CA PRO A 378 -6.20 -10.60 -2.45
C PRO A 378 -7.36 -10.85 -1.47
N ILE A 379 -7.35 -10.17 -0.31
CA ILE A 379 -8.39 -10.34 0.71
C ILE A 379 -9.74 -9.86 0.20
N VAL A 380 -9.82 -8.62 -0.28
CA VAL A 380 -11.09 -7.97 -0.67
C VAL A 380 -11.57 -8.49 -2.02
N GLN A 381 -10.68 -8.63 -3.00
CA GLN A 381 -11.08 -8.97 -4.36
C GLN A 381 -11.42 -10.46 -4.53
N LYS A 382 -10.80 -11.35 -3.74
CA LYS A 382 -10.92 -12.81 -3.92
C LYS A 382 -11.11 -13.61 -2.63
N GLY A 383 -11.18 -12.97 -1.47
CA GLY A 383 -11.28 -13.68 -0.18
C GLY A 383 -10.05 -14.51 0.15
N ILE A 384 -8.88 -14.17 -0.41
CA ILE A 384 -7.63 -14.92 -0.21
C ILE A 384 -6.93 -14.38 1.04
N PRO A 385 -6.81 -15.15 2.13
CA PRO A 385 -6.09 -14.73 3.32
C PRO A 385 -4.64 -14.37 2.99
N THR A 386 -4.24 -13.16 3.36
CA THR A 386 -2.93 -12.61 2.98
C THR A 386 -2.23 -12.04 4.19
N VAL A 387 -0.95 -12.35 4.34
CA VAL A 387 -0.06 -11.71 5.30
C VAL A 387 1.16 -11.13 4.58
N GLY A 388 1.80 -10.13 5.16
CA GLY A 388 3.00 -9.52 4.60
C GLY A 388 4.07 -9.32 5.65
N PHE A 389 5.32 -9.39 5.24
CA PHE A 389 6.49 -9.04 6.04
C PHE A 389 7.72 -8.88 5.14
N GLY A 390 8.77 -8.28 5.67
CA GLY A 390 10.04 -8.12 4.99
C GLY A 390 11.20 -7.96 5.97
N PRO A 391 12.41 -7.69 5.48
CA PRO A 391 13.59 -7.51 6.31
C PRO A 391 13.59 -6.18 7.06
N ILE A 392 14.45 -6.07 8.06
CA ILE A 392 14.77 -4.79 8.70
C ILE A 392 15.33 -3.83 7.66
N CYS A 393 14.77 -2.63 7.62
CA CYS A 393 15.10 -1.60 6.64
C CYS A 393 15.03 -0.20 7.27
N GLY A 394 15.35 0.81 6.50
CA GLY A 394 15.16 2.20 6.90
C GLY A 394 15.48 3.21 5.80
N ASN A 395 15.23 4.47 6.11
CA ASN A 395 15.43 5.61 5.22
C ASN A 395 14.65 5.44 3.90
N LEU A 396 13.37 5.08 4.01
CA LEU A 396 12.54 4.77 2.86
C LEU A 396 12.35 5.97 1.94
N THR A 397 12.64 5.81 0.66
CA THR A 397 12.45 6.87 -0.35
C THR A 397 10.99 7.27 -0.48
N MET A 398 10.04 6.36 -0.23
CA MET A 398 8.61 6.69 -0.15
C MET A 398 8.27 7.70 0.96
N CYS A 399 9.11 7.81 1.99
CA CYS A 399 8.99 8.80 3.06
C CYS A 399 9.81 10.07 2.78
N ASN A 400 10.27 10.28 1.56
CA ASN A 400 11.18 11.36 1.15
C ASN A 400 12.52 11.34 1.90
N GLU A 401 13.00 10.16 2.31
CA GLU A 401 14.30 10.00 2.93
C GLU A 401 15.36 9.58 1.89
N SER A 402 16.63 9.74 2.25
CA SER A 402 17.78 9.39 1.40
C SER A 402 18.62 8.32 2.07
N ASN A 403 19.43 7.61 1.27
CA ASN A 403 20.27 6.49 1.72
C ASN A 403 19.46 5.27 2.20
N GLU A 404 18.39 4.95 1.52
CA GLU A 404 17.57 3.76 1.76
C GLU A 404 18.41 2.50 1.87
N TRP A 405 18.05 1.60 2.78
CA TRP A 405 18.84 0.40 3.06
C TRP A 405 17.99 -0.77 3.58
N VAL A 406 18.52 -1.97 3.39
CA VAL A 406 18.10 -3.20 4.09
C VAL A 406 19.27 -3.81 4.86
N ASP A 407 18.98 -4.40 6.03
CA ASP A 407 19.98 -5.18 6.79
C ASP A 407 20.15 -6.55 6.12
N LEU A 408 21.38 -6.88 5.71
CA LEU A 408 21.66 -8.13 4.98
C LEU A 408 21.54 -9.38 5.86
N GLU A 409 21.85 -9.29 7.16
CA GLU A 409 21.71 -10.45 8.05
C GLU A 409 20.25 -10.77 8.28
N ASP A 410 19.42 -9.73 8.48
CA ASP A 410 17.98 -9.90 8.62
C ASP A 410 17.30 -10.25 7.31
N TYR A 411 17.78 -9.72 6.17
CA TYR A 411 17.31 -10.15 4.84
C TYR A 411 17.46 -11.66 4.65
N PHE A 412 18.64 -12.21 4.95
CA PHE A 412 18.87 -13.64 4.83
C PHE A 412 18.09 -14.47 5.87
N ARG A 413 17.87 -13.92 7.04
CA ARG A 413 17.00 -14.51 8.04
C ARG A 413 15.54 -14.55 7.54
N THR A 414 15.06 -13.46 6.99
CA THR A 414 13.72 -13.32 6.41
C THR A 414 13.54 -14.25 5.21
N LEU A 415 14.53 -14.37 4.34
CA LEU A 415 14.54 -15.31 3.22
C LEU A 415 14.40 -16.78 3.70
N CYS A 416 15.12 -17.17 4.78
CA CYS A 416 14.94 -18.51 5.37
C CYS A 416 13.53 -18.70 5.93
N VAL A 417 12.99 -17.71 6.63
CA VAL A 417 11.62 -17.75 7.18
C VAL A 417 10.61 -17.90 6.05
N THR A 418 10.71 -17.10 5.01
CA THR A 418 9.85 -17.18 3.82
C THR A 418 9.92 -18.56 3.18
N THR A 419 11.12 -19.10 3.00
CA THR A 419 11.33 -20.43 2.42
C THR A 419 10.67 -21.52 3.25
N GLU A 420 10.76 -21.46 4.58
CA GLU A 420 10.12 -22.43 5.48
C GLU A 420 8.60 -22.29 5.48
N ILE A 421 8.06 -21.07 5.39
CA ILE A 421 6.61 -20.85 5.28
C ILE A 421 6.09 -21.47 3.98
N VAL A 422 6.73 -21.18 2.84
CA VAL A 422 6.37 -21.74 1.54
C VAL A 422 6.41 -23.27 1.58
N ALA A 423 7.53 -23.83 2.04
CA ALA A 423 7.68 -25.30 2.11
C ALA A 423 6.65 -25.96 3.05
N THR A 424 6.30 -25.30 4.15
CA THR A 424 5.30 -25.80 5.10
C THR A 424 3.89 -25.71 4.51
N PHE A 425 3.50 -24.51 4.05
CA PHE A 425 2.15 -24.24 3.57
C PHE A 425 1.80 -25.04 2.32
N CYS A 426 2.69 -25.06 1.31
CA CYS A 426 2.44 -25.80 0.07
C CYS A 426 2.45 -27.33 0.27
N ASN A 427 2.95 -27.84 1.40
CA ASN A 427 2.93 -29.26 1.74
C ASN A 427 1.76 -29.65 2.65
N GLU A 428 0.95 -28.70 3.14
CA GLU A 428 -0.31 -29.03 3.79
C GLU A 428 -1.30 -29.66 2.81
N LYS A 429 -2.19 -30.48 3.34
CA LYS A 429 -3.29 -31.03 2.53
C LYS A 429 -4.26 -29.90 2.16
N LYS A 430 -4.74 -29.97 0.95
CA LYS A 430 -5.87 -29.16 0.50
C LYS A 430 -7.14 -29.74 1.14
N ASP A 431 -7.92 -28.87 1.80
CA ASP A 431 -9.19 -29.23 2.45
C ASP A 431 -10.23 -29.65 1.41
#